data_521fcd2d65dbadae48ae23cdb2943ce0
#
_entry.id   521fcd2d65dbadae48ae23cdb2943ce0
#
_cell.length_a   1.000
_cell.length_b   1.000
_cell.length_c   1.000
_cell.angle_alpha   90.00
_cell.angle_beta   90.00
_cell.angle_gamma   90.00
#
_symmetry.space_group_name_H-M   'P 1'
#
loop_
_entity.id
_entity.type
_entity.pdbx_description
1 polymer ?
#
loop_
_entity_poly.entity_id
_entity_poly.type
_entity_poly.pdbx_seq_one_letter_code
_entity_poly.pdbx_strand_id
1 'polypeptide(L)'
;KEDIEAFGPYATDRLFGTGDYDYFDGILAMYYDQGLAPFRAIAPDSGVNYTAGLPIVRTAPEVGASFDIAGRNEADATPMLHAIYLAIDIFRHRKEYDEAGTNPLPKLYHEKKDDSDKVRYAIPKKREDRIPHRHDYKAPENS
;
A
#
# COMPACT_ATOMS: atom_id res chain seq x y z
N LYS A 1 9.68 -11.01 16.74
CA LYS A 1 10.27 -10.20 15.67
C LYS A 1 9.75 -10.69 14.35
N GLU A 2 9.14 -9.79 13.60
CA GLU A 2 8.35 -10.09 12.41
C GLU A 2 9.25 -9.92 11.19
N ASP A 3 10.17 -10.46 10.78
CA ASP A 3 11.06 -10.39 9.59
C ASP A 3 10.70 -9.26 8.56
N ILE A 4 10.34 -8.07 9.07
CA ILE A 4 10.00 -6.90 8.28
C ILE A 4 11.22 -5.98 8.20
N GLU A 5 11.69 -5.71 7.00
CA GLU A 5 12.72 -4.70 6.77
C GLU A 5 12.08 -3.30 6.78
N ALA A 6 12.46 -2.47 7.76
CA ALA A 6 11.98 -1.11 7.89
C ALA A 6 13.12 -0.10 7.67
N PHE A 7 12.83 0.96 6.94
CA PHE A 7 13.74 2.05 6.62
C PHE A 7 13.13 3.37 7.07
N GLY A 8 13.93 4.31 7.47
CA GLY A 8 13.46 5.64 7.89
C GLY A 8 13.98 6.04 9.27
N PRO A 9 13.41 7.08 9.89
CA PRO A 9 12.32 7.91 9.35
C PRO A 9 12.76 8.83 8.20
N TYR A 10 11.83 9.14 7.29
CA TYR A 10 12.04 10.07 6.19
C TYR A 10 11.13 11.28 6.31
N ALA A 11 11.58 12.43 5.84
CA ALA A 11 10.73 13.59 5.69
C ALA A 11 9.75 13.36 4.53
N THR A 12 8.46 13.63 4.77
CA THR A 12 7.37 13.34 3.82
C THR A 12 7.54 14.06 2.49
N ASP A 13 7.87 15.36 2.55
CA ASP A 13 8.12 16.21 1.39
C ASP A 13 9.24 15.65 0.50
N ARG A 14 10.33 15.19 1.11
CA ARG A 14 11.45 14.59 0.38
C ARG A 14 11.04 13.25 -0.23
N LEU A 15 10.46 12.35 0.56
CA LEU A 15 10.13 10.99 0.11
C LEU A 15 9.23 11.03 -1.13
N PHE A 16 8.19 11.87 -1.11
CA PHE A 16 7.26 12.00 -2.21
C PHE A 16 7.75 12.96 -3.31
N GLY A 17 8.49 14.01 -2.94
CA GLY A 17 9.01 14.99 -3.90
C GLY A 17 10.10 14.45 -4.81
N THR A 18 10.93 13.52 -4.33
CA THR A 18 11.98 12.87 -5.12
C THR A 18 11.51 11.60 -5.84
N GLY A 19 10.31 11.10 -5.54
CA GLY A 19 9.81 9.85 -6.09
C GLY A 19 10.41 8.59 -5.43
N ASP A 20 11.13 8.75 -4.33
CA ASP A 20 11.78 7.64 -3.63
C ASP A 20 10.77 6.63 -3.04
N TYR A 21 9.50 7.00 -2.91
CA TYR A 21 8.42 6.13 -2.45
C TYR A 21 8.27 4.87 -3.29
N ASP A 22 8.66 4.89 -4.56
CA ASP A 22 8.57 3.74 -5.47
C ASP A 22 9.56 2.61 -5.15
N TYR A 23 10.54 2.87 -4.29
CA TYR A 23 11.48 1.84 -3.84
C TYR A 23 10.94 0.96 -2.71
N PHE A 24 9.77 1.31 -2.16
CA PHE A 24 9.18 0.63 -1.01
C PHE A 24 7.91 -0.12 -1.40
N ASP A 25 7.69 -1.26 -0.79
CA ASP A 25 6.46 -2.05 -0.96
C ASP A 25 5.29 -1.45 -0.15
N GLY A 26 5.60 -0.64 0.88
CA GLY A 26 4.62 0.04 1.72
C GLY A 26 5.22 1.22 2.46
N ILE A 27 4.38 2.17 2.81
CA ILE A 27 4.76 3.37 3.54
C ILE A 27 3.88 3.50 4.77
N LEU A 28 4.52 3.63 5.95
CA LEU A 28 3.85 3.93 7.20
C LEU A 28 3.91 5.43 7.46
N ALA A 29 2.78 6.11 7.36
CA ALA A 29 2.64 7.51 7.75
C ALA A 29 2.17 7.61 9.20
N MET A 30 2.80 8.49 9.99
CA MET A 30 2.45 8.68 11.40
C MET A 30 1.17 9.51 11.57
N TYR A 31 0.86 10.38 10.62
CA TYR A 31 -0.32 11.24 10.63
C TYR A 31 -1.12 11.02 9.34
N TYR A 32 -2.43 11.12 9.47
CA TYR A 32 -3.39 10.88 8.40
C TYR A 32 -3.12 11.71 7.13
N ASP A 33 -2.88 13.00 7.27
CA ASP A 33 -2.63 13.92 6.17
C ASP A 33 -1.30 13.67 5.44
N GLN A 34 -0.28 13.22 6.17
CA GLN A 34 1.03 12.85 5.59
C GLN A 34 0.94 11.69 4.60
N GLY A 35 0.00 10.78 4.80
CA GLY A 35 -0.24 9.66 3.89
C GLY A 35 -1.31 9.96 2.85
N LEU A 36 -2.42 10.55 3.25
CA LEU A 36 -3.58 10.73 2.39
C LEU A 36 -3.36 11.76 1.27
N ALA A 37 -2.71 12.88 1.57
CA ALA A 37 -2.48 13.92 0.57
C ALA A 37 -1.66 13.40 -0.64
N PRO A 38 -0.47 12.81 -0.45
CA PRO A 38 0.28 12.24 -1.56
C PRO A 38 -0.43 11.05 -2.20
N PHE A 39 -1.12 10.22 -1.41
CA PHE A 39 -1.89 9.10 -1.93
C PHE A 39 -2.95 9.56 -2.94
N ARG A 40 -3.74 10.58 -2.60
CA ARG A 40 -4.76 11.14 -3.52
C ARG A 40 -4.16 11.81 -4.74
N ALA A 41 -2.95 12.35 -4.63
CA ALA A 41 -2.26 12.92 -5.78
C ALA A 41 -1.76 11.86 -6.77
N ILE A 42 -1.40 10.67 -6.27
CA ILE A 42 -0.87 9.56 -7.06
C ILE A 42 -2.00 8.66 -7.60
N ALA A 43 -3.00 8.38 -6.78
CA ALA A 43 -4.08 7.43 -7.09
C ALA A 43 -5.46 8.00 -6.73
N PRO A 44 -5.94 9.03 -7.44
CA PRO A 44 -7.18 9.73 -7.08
C PRO A 44 -8.43 8.85 -7.16
N ASP A 45 -8.47 7.93 -8.12
CA ASP A 45 -9.71 7.20 -8.48
C ASP A 45 -9.72 5.73 -8.06
N SER A 46 -8.60 5.18 -7.60
CA SER A 46 -8.47 3.74 -7.32
C SER A 46 -8.26 3.41 -5.85
N GLY A 47 -8.36 4.40 -4.98
CA GLY A 47 -8.06 4.25 -3.58
C GLY A 47 -9.12 3.45 -2.81
N VAL A 48 -8.66 2.51 -2.00
CA VAL A 48 -9.50 1.77 -1.07
C VAL A 48 -8.97 1.91 0.35
N ASN A 49 -9.82 2.37 1.25
CA ASN A 49 -9.56 2.38 2.67
C ASN A 49 -9.84 1.00 3.25
N TYR A 50 -8.82 0.36 3.79
CA TYR A 50 -8.92 -0.91 4.49
C TYR A 50 -8.56 -0.74 5.96
N THR A 51 -9.43 -1.17 6.87
CA THR A 51 -9.17 -1.14 8.30
C THR A 51 -8.55 -2.48 8.75
N ALA A 52 -7.26 -2.48 9.02
CA ALA A 52 -6.54 -3.64 9.52
C ALA A 52 -6.79 -3.89 11.02
N GLY A 53 -6.53 -5.11 11.50
CA GLY A 53 -6.61 -5.47 12.92
C GLY A 53 -8.02 -5.78 13.43
N LEU A 54 -9.03 -5.75 12.58
CA LEU A 54 -10.39 -6.15 12.96
C LEU A 54 -10.65 -7.64 12.68
N PRO A 55 -11.52 -8.30 13.46
CA PRO A 55 -11.94 -9.68 13.17
C PRO A 55 -12.81 -9.79 11.92
N ILE A 56 -13.38 -8.68 11.47
CA ILE A 56 -14.15 -8.57 10.23
C ILE A 56 -13.31 -7.89 9.14
N VAL A 57 -13.65 -8.11 7.88
CA VAL A 57 -13.10 -7.33 6.76
C VAL A 57 -13.92 -6.05 6.59
N ARG A 58 -13.26 -4.90 6.66
CA ARG A 58 -13.86 -3.58 6.44
C ARG A 58 -13.07 -2.85 5.34
N THR A 59 -13.72 -2.61 4.24
CA THR A 59 -13.22 -1.77 3.14
C THR A 59 -14.19 -0.64 2.86
N ALA A 60 -13.70 0.45 2.35
CA ALA A 60 -14.52 1.56 1.85
C ALA A 60 -13.78 2.22 0.67
N PRO A 61 -14.49 2.77 -0.32
CA PRO A 61 -13.85 3.58 -1.35
C PRO A 61 -13.23 4.83 -0.71
N GLU A 62 -11.99 5.15 -1.08
CA GLU A 62 -11.29 6.35 -0.58
C GLU A 62 -11.60 7.53 -1.52
N VAL A 63 -12.86 7.96 -1.53
CA VAL A 63 -13.35 9.09 -2.31
C VAL A 63 -13.76 10.25 -1.41
N GLY A 64 -13.70 11.47 -1.94
CA GLY A 64 -14.18 12.66 -1.26
C GLY A 64 -15.71 12.69 -1.14
N ALA A 65 -16.22 13.60 -0.32
CA ALA A 65 -17.64 13.92 -0.28
C ALA A 65 -18.02 14.70 -1.55
N SER A 66 -18.66 14.00 -2.49
CA SER A 66 -19.03 14.56 -3.80
C SER A 66 -20.38 15.29 -3.73
N PHE A 67 -20.46 16.35 -2.92
CA PHE A 67 -21.69 17.12 -2.74
C PHE A 67 -22.12 17.85 -4.03
N ASP A 68 -21.19 18.19 -4.89
CA ASP A 68 -21.40 18.84 -6.17
C ASP A 68 -22.20 18.02 -7.18
N ILE A 69 -22.10 16.68 -7.13
CA ILE A 69 -22.81 15.73 -7.99
C ILE A 69 -23.97 15.03 -7.30
N ALA A 70 -24.24 15.38 -6.03
CA ALA A 70 -25.32 14.75 -5.27
C ALA A 70 -26.69 14.93 -5.97
N GLY A 71 -27.42 13.85 -6.17
CA GLY A 71 -28.74 13.84 -6.84
C GLY A 71 -28.70 13.94 -8.36
N ARG A 72 -27.52 14.03 -9.01
CA ARG A 72 -27.40 14.13 -10.48
C ARG A 72 -27.26 12.79 -11.19
N ASN A 73 -27.07 11.71 -10.44
CA ASN A 73 -26.80 10.36 -10.98
C ASN A 73 -25.54 10.29 -11.87
N GLU A 74 -24.52 11.09 -11.52
CA GLU A 74 -23.24 11.21 -12.24
C GLU A 74 -22.10 10.50 -11.52
N ALA A 75 -22.34 9.91 -10.35
CA ALA A 75 -21.33 9.29 -9.53
C ALA A 75 -20.71 8.05 -10.22
N ASP A 76 -19.37 7.98 -10.24
CA ASP A 76 -18.66 6.80 -10.70
C ASP A 76 -18.75 5.67 -9.66
N ALA A 77 -19.15 4.48 -10.10
CA ALA A 77 -19.26 3.29 -9.27
C ALA A 77 -17.92 2.53 -9.12
N THR A 78 -16.92 2.85 -9.93
CA THR A 78 -15.63 2.14 -9.98
C THR A 78 -14.93 2.05 -8.63
N PRO A 79 -14.80 3.12 -7.81
CA PRO A 79 -14.17 3.04 -6.51
C PRO A 79 -14.87 2.07 -5.54
N MET A 80 -16.22 2.01 -5.60
CA MET A 80 -16.99 1.07 -4.80
C MET A 80 -16.76 -0.38 -5.25
N LEU A 81 -16.68 -0.64 -6.56
CA LEU A 81 -16.35 -1.96 -7.08
C LEU A 81 -14.96 -2.41 -6.61
N HIS A 82 -13.95 -1.54 -6.65
CA HIS A 82 -12.63 -1.84 -6.13
C HIS A 82 -12.67 -2.21 -4.64
N ALA A 83 -13.43 -1.48 -3.83
CA ALA A 83 -13.57 -1.78 -2.41
C ALA A 83 -14.23 -3.15 -2.17
N ILE A 84 -15.26 -3.51 -2.97
CA ILE A 84 -15.93 -4.81 -2.87
C ILE A 84 -14.99 -5.95 -3.27
N TYR A 85 -14.29 -5.83 -4.40
CA TYR A 85 -13.37 -6.86 -4.85
C TYR A 85 -12.22 -7.06 -3.84
N LEU A 86 -11.65 -5.97 -3.34
CA LEU A 86 -10.62 -6.06 -2.31
C LEU A 86 -11.13 -6.74 -1.03
N ALA A 87 -12.38 -6.49 -0.62
CA ALA A 87 -12.96 -7.16 0.53
C ALA A 87 -13.06 -8.68 0.32
N ILE A 88 -13.47 -9.12 -0.89
CA ILE A 88 -13.56 -10.53 -1.25
C ILE A 88 -12.17 -11.18 -1.22
N ASP A 89 -11.17 -10.53 -1.79
CA ASP A 89 -9.81 -11.06 -1.86
C ASP A 89 -9.19 -11.17 -0.47
N ILE A 90 -9.33 -10.13 0.37
CA ILE A 90 -8.87 -10.18 1.76
C ILE A 90 -9.55 -11.31 2.54
N PHE A 91 -10.87 -11.48 2.36
CA PHE A 91 -11.60 -12.56 3.03
C PHE A 91 -11.07 -13.93 2.62
N ARG A 92 -10.85 -14.15 1.33
CA ARG A 92 -10.31 -15.42 0.80
C ARG A 92 -8.89 -15.68 1.34
N HIS A 93 -7.99 -14.68 1.25
CA HIS A 93 -6.62 -14.82 1.73
C HIS A 93 -6.54 -15.07 3.23
N ARG A 94 -7.39 -14.42 4.04
CA ARG A 94 -7.47 -14.69 5.47
C ARG A 94 -7.88 -16.13 5.74
N LYS A 95 -8.91 -16.62 5.03
CA LYS A 95 -9.39 -17.98 5.17
C LYS A 95 -8.31 -19.01 4.80
N GLU A 96 -7.64 -18.82 3.67
CA GLU A 96 -6.53 -19.68 3.23
C GLU A 96 -5.37 -19.66 4.23
N TYR A 97 -5.03 -18.50 4.77
CA TYR A 97 -3.99 -18.37 5.80
C TYR A 97 -4.36 -19.12 7.08
N ASP A 98 -5.59 -18.98 7.55
CA ASP A 98 -6.07 -19.65 8.75
C ASP A 98 -6.13 -21.17 8.54
N GLU A 99 -6.58 -21.64 7.39
CA GLU A 99 -6.61 -23.06 7.02
C GLU A 99 -5.20 -23.65 6.98
N ALA A 100 -4.24 -22.95 6.36
CA ALA A 100 -2.84 -23.38 6.32
C ALA A 100 -2.18 -23.37 7.70
N GLY A 101 -2.63 -22.46 8.59
CA GLY A 101 -2.12 -22.32 9.95
C GLY A 101 -2.69 -23.31 10.96
N THR A 102 -3.73 -24.09 10.62
CA THR A 102 -4.40 -25.00 11.57
C THR A 102 -3.50 -26.15 12.06
N ASN A 103 -2.52 -26.57 11.26
CA ASN A 103 -1.58 -27.63 11.64
C ASN A 103 -0.15 -27.27 11.16
N PRO A 104 0.49 -26.23 11.74
CA PRO A 104 1.81 -25.81 11.31
C PRO A 104 2.86 -26.86 11.69
N LEU A 105 3.81 -27.08 10.78
CA LEU A 105 4.98 -27.90 11.10
C LEU A 105 5.77 -27.29 12.26
N PRO A 106 6.25 -28.09 13.24
CA PRO A 106 7.07 -27.57 14.33
C PRO A 106 8.35 -26.95 13.78
N LYS A 107 8.66 -25.71 14.21
CA LYS A 107 9.93 -25.05 13.86
C LYS A 107 11.09 -25.79 14.51
N LEU A 108 11.93 -26.45 13.72
CA LEU A 108 13.12 -27.17 14.18
C LEU A 108 14.27 -26.23 14.58
N TYR A 109 14.24 -24.96 14.16
CA TYR A 109 15.25 -23.96 14.46
C TYR A 109 14.64 -22.64 14.91
N HIS A 110 15.13 -22.13 16.04
CA HIS A 110 15.01 -20.73 16.41
C HIS A 110 16.30 -20.02 16.00
N GLU A 111 16.34 -19.50 14.79
CA GLU A 111 17.42 -18.59 14.39
C GLU A 111 17.25 -17.27 15.15
N LYS A 112 18.15 -16.99 16.09
CA LYS A 112 18.25 -15.67 16.72
C LYS A 112 18.88 -14.72 15.71
N LYS A 113 18.07 -14.04 14.91
CA LYS A 113 18.54 -12.88 14.14
C LYS A 113 18.66 -11.69 15.10
N ASP A 114 19.89 -11.27 15.35
CA ASP A 114 20.23 -10.12 16.18
C ASP A 114 20.40 -8.85 15.31
N ASP A 115 19.38 -8.44 14.62
CA ASP A 115 19.44 -7.26 13.73
C ASP A 115 18.29 -6.27 13.97
N SER A 116 17.69 -6.32 15.13
CA SER A 116 16.39 -5.70 15.39
C SER A 116 16.42 -4.21 15.70
N ASP A 117 17.56 -3.64 16.02
CA ASP A 117 17.62 -2.29 16.57
C ASP A 117 18.32 -1.28 15.62
N LYS A 118 18.69 -1.71 14.43
CA LYS A 118 19.34 -0.82 13.45
C LYS A 118 18.31 -0.18 12.56
N VAL A 119 18.06 1.09 12.78
CA VAL A 119 17.30 1.92 11.85
C VAL A 119 18.12 2.14 10.58
N ARG A 120 17.55 1.80 9.43
CA ARG A 120 18.21 1.96 8.13
C ARG A 120 17.75 3.26 7.47
N TYR A 121 18.66 4.20 7.30
CA TYR A 121 18.38 5.49 6.66
C TYR A 121 18.68 5.49 5.15
N ALA A 122 19.32 4.44 4.64
CA ALA A 122 19.63 4.31 3.23
C ALA A 122 18.41 3.84 2.44
N ILE A 123 18.18 4.47 1.30
CA ILE A 123 17.15 4.03 0.35
C ILE A 123 17.59 2.69 -0.25
N PRO A 124 16.73 1.66 -0.31
CA PRO A 124 17.07 0.38 -0.91
C PRO A 124 17.41 0.53 -2.39
N LYS A 125 18.34 -0.28 -2.89
CA LYS A 125 18.67 -0.28 -4.31
C LYS A 125 17.45 -0.71 -5.13
N LYS A 126 17.22 -0.02 -6.25
CA LYS A 126 16.16 -0.35 -7.22
C LYS A 126 16.33 -1.80 -7.68
N ARG A 127 15.26 -2.58 -7.64
CA ARG A 127 15.23 -3.91 -8.26
C ARG A 127 15.15 -3.72 -9.77
N GLU A 128 15.96 -4.46 -10.53
CA GLU A 128 16.04 -4.33 -12.01
C GLU A 128 14.73 -4.72 -12.72
N ASP A 129 13.89 -5.49 -12.05
CA ASP A 129 12.61 -6.02 -12.54
C ASP A 129 11.39 -5.10 -12.25
N ARG A 130 11.60 -3.94 -11.62
CA ARG A 130 10.51 -2.97 -11.42
C ARG A 130 10.18 -2.26 -12.72
N ILE A 131 8.88 -2.11 -12.98
CA ILE A 131 8.33 -1.35 -14.11
C ILE A 131 8.96 0.05 -14.12
N PRO A 132 9.48 0.55 -15.26
CA PRO A 132 10.09 1.87 -15.34
C PRO A 132 9.10 2.97 -14.93
N HIS A 133 9.60 3.95 -14.20
CA HIS A 133 8.83 5.10 -13.72
C HIS A 133 8.17 5.85 -14.88
N ARG A 134 7.02 6.48 -14.60
CA ARG A 134 6.31 7.38 -15.53
C ARG A 134 7.23 8.48 -16.10
N HIS A 135 8.28 8.88 -15.38
CA HIS A 135 9.29 9.84 -15.81
C HIS A 135 10.29 9.28 -16.84
N ASP A 136 10.43 7.95 -16.93
CA ASP A 136 11.33 7.31 -17.90
C ASP A 136 10.63 7.09 -19.26
N TYR A 137 9.32 7.41 -19.34
CA TYR A 137 8.56 7.28 -20.57
C TYR A 137 8.86 8.47 -21.49
N LYS A 138 9.89 8.36 -22.33
CA LYS A 138 10.05 9.20 -23.50
C LYS A 138 8.97 8.82 -24.50
N ALA A 139 8.06 9.76 -24.79
CA ALA A 139 7.10 9.58 -25.88
C ALA A 139 7.85 9.23 -27.17
N PRO A 140 7.35 8.28 -28.01
CA PRO A 140 7.96 7.99 -29.28
C PRO A 140 7.98 9.28 -30.12
N GLU A 141 9.16 9.67 -30.62
CA GLU A 141 9.33 10.74 -31.58
C GLU A 141 8.58 10.29 -32.84
N ASN A 142 7.48 11.01 -33.13
CA ASN A 142 6.76 10.82 -34.39
C ASN A 142 7.67 11.24 -35.53
N SER A 143 8.10 10.27 -36.30
CA SER A 143 8.72 10.44 -37.64
C SER A 143 7.64 10.73 -38.65
#